data_094516f4dda3bddba0f7296f1460837f
#
_entry.id   094516f4dda3bddba0f7296f1460837f
#
_cell.length_a   1.000
_cell.length_b   1.000
_cell.length_c   1.000
_cell.angle_alpha   90.00
_cell.angle_beta   90.00
_cell.angle_gamma   90.00
#
_symmetry.space_group_name_H-M   'P 1'
#
loop_
_entity.id
_entity.type
_entity.pdbx_description
1 polymer ?
#
loop_
_entity_poly.entity_id
_entity_poly.type
_entity_poly.pdbx_seq_one_letter_code
_entity_poly.pdbx_strand_id
1 'polypeptide(L)'
;MKLGQKICVFALGLLVTGCALPPDGVSQEQIAAYETAVASIGCEMVHESDYLPVELQAGLTREQTLAITKYQLAADRAVKLPEGGVKLTTGACA
;
A
#
# COMPACT_ATOMS: atom_id res chain seq x y z
N MET A 1 22.63 -0.42 4.10
CA MET A 1 22.40 -0.39 3.72
C MET A 1 21.91 -0.40 3.47
N LYS A 2 21.73 -0.49 3.29
CA LYS A 2 21.37 -0.52 2.89
C LYS A 2 20.73 -0.77 2.30
N LEU A 3 20.74 -1.01 2.10
CA LEU A 3 20.25 -1.29 1.36
C LEU A 3 19.42 -1.85 1.16
N GLY A 4 19.24 -2.29 1.29
CA GLY A 4 18.69 -3.02 1.08
C GLY A 4 17.80 -3.22 0.48
N GLN A 5 17.32 -2.96 0.37
CA GLN A 5 16.52 -3.07 -0.14
C GLN A 5 16.39 -3.42 -1.11
N LYS A 6 16.79 -3.42 -1.40
CA LYS A 6 16.85 -3.65 -2.42
C LYS A 6 16.88 -4.82 -2.76
N ILE A 7 16.65 -5.44 -2.41
CA ILE A 7 16.68 -6.57 -2.60
C ILE A 7 16.00 -7.13 -3.61
N CYS A 8 15.14 -6.69 -4.06
CA CYS A 8 14.53 -7.20 -5.15
C CYS A 8 15.44 -7.64 -6.08
N VAL A 9 16.43 -7.15 -6.02
CA VAL A 9 17.26 -7.47 -6.87
C VAL A 9 17.66 -8.72 -6.98
N PHE A 10 17.94 -9.28 -6.36
CA PHE A 10 18.47 -10.43 -6.54
C PHE A 10 17.73 -11.43 -6.85
N ALA A 11 16.99 -11.36 -6.84
CA ALA A 11 16.18 -12.30 -7.16
C ALA A 11 16.63 -13.13 -8.15
N LEU A 12 17.55 -13.20 -8.42
CA LEU A 12 17.97 -13.99 -9.31
C LEU A 12 17.15 -14.18 -10.30
N GLY A 13 16.49 -13.57 -10.41
CA GLY A 13 15.80 -13.68 -11.43
C GLY A 13 14.89 -14.63 -11.65
N LEU A 14 14.62 -15.19 -11.28
CA LEU A 14 13.83 -16.12 -11.61
C LEU A 14 12.58 -15.72 -11.46
N LEU A 15 12.14 -15.32 -10.87
CA LEU A 15 10.92 -15.15 -10.74
C LEU A 15 10.58 -13.96 -10.50
N VAL A 16 10.67 -13.38 -10.39
CA VAL A 16 10.32 -12.34 -10.26
C VAL A 16 9.44 -11.64 -9.86
N THR A 17 8.86 -11.31 -9.67
CA THR A 17 7.88 -10.79 -9.25
C THR A 17 7.98 -10.26 -7.99
N GLY A 18 7.56 -9.75 -7.31
CA GLY A 18 7.69 -9.29 -6.05
C GLY A 18 8.48 -8.09 -5.83
N CYS A 19 8.99 -7.54 -6.73
CA CYS A 19 9.79 -6.40 -6.56
C CYS A 19 9.02 -5.15 -6.79
N ALA A 20 8.03 -4.87 -5.99
CA ALA A 20 7.24 -3.66 -6.12
C ALA A 20 8.02 -2.48 -5.61
N LEU A 21 7.96 -1.39 -6.34
CA LEU A 21 8.61 -0.16 -5.93
C LEU A 21 7.58 0.84 -5.45
N PRO A 22 7.91 1.66 -4.47
CA PRO A 22 7.00 2.71 -4.03
C PRO A 22 6.68 3.65 -5.18
N PRO A 23 5.49 4.21 -5.21
CA PRO A 23 5.12 5.12 -6.30
C PRO A 23 5.92 6.42 -6.23
N ASP A 24 6.14 7.02 -7.38
CA ASP A 24 6.79 8.30 -7.45
C ASP A 24 5.95 9.35 -6.73
N GLY A 25 6.63 10.28 -6.09
CA GLY A 25 5.92 11.35 -5.42
C GLY A 25 5.30 10.97 -4.09
N VAL A 26 5.63 9.79 -3.59
CA VAL A 26 5.10 9.33 -2.31
C VAL A 26 6.27 8.92 -1.44
N SER A 27 6.32 9.45 -0.23
CA SER A 27 7.39 9.15 0.71
C SER A 27 7.04 7.93 1.55
N GLN A 28 8.05 7.38 2.21
CA GLN A 28 7.82 6.28 3.14
C GLN A 28 6.92 6.71 4.29
N GLU A 29 7.04 7.96 4.71
CA GLU A 29 6.17 8.49 5.75
C GLU A 29 4.72 8.53 5.31
N GLN A 30 4.50 8.87 4.04
CA GLN A 30 3.15 8.90 3.50
C GLN A 30 2.57 7.50 3.42
N ILE A 31 3.39 6.52 3.08
CA ILE A 31 2.92 5.13 3.03
C ILE A 31 2.55 4.67 4.45
N ALA A 32 3.37 5.01 5.44
CA ALA A 32 3.07 4.65 6.82
C ALA A 32 1.79 5.32 7.29
N ALA A 33 1.60 6.59 6.92
CA ALA A 33 0.38 7.31 7.28
C ALA A 33 -0.85 6.69 6.62
N TYR A 34 -0.70 6.26 5.37
CA TYR A 34 -1.77 5.55 4.67
C TYR A 34 -2.15 4.28 5.44
N GLU A 35 -1.15 3.50 5.84
CA GLU A 35 -1.43 2.23 6.53
C GLU A 35 -2.13 2.48 7.87
N THR A 36 -1.69 3.49 8.59
CA THR A 36 -2.34 3.84 9.85
C THR A 36 -3.78 4.28 9.62
N ALA A 37 -4.00 5.08 8.58
CA ALA A 37 -5.34 5.59 8.29
C ALA A 37 -6.27 4.46 7.87
N VAL A 38 -5.79 3.53 7.05
CA VAL A 38 -6.62 2.39 6.62
C VAL A 38 -6.95 1.51 7.83
N ALA A 39 -5.98 1.31 8.72
CA ALA A 39 -6.22 0.53 9.92
C ALA A 39 -7.31 1.17 10.77
N SER A 40 -7.37 2.50 10.80
CA SER A 40 -8.34 3.20 11.62
C SER A 40 -9.78 3.03 11.14
N ILE A 41 -9.95 2.65 9.87
CA ILE A 41 -11.30 2.42 9.34
C ILE A 41 -11.60 0.94 9.15
N GLY A 42 -10.80 0.07 9.74
CA GLY A 42 -11.10 -1.36 9.72
C GLY A 42 -10.30 -2.16 8.72
N CYS A 43 -9.21 -1.62 8.22
CA CYS A 43 -8.27 -2.32 7.34
C CYS A 43 -8.80 -2.59 5.94
N GLU A 44 -10.00 -2.12 5.62
CA GLU A 44 -10.58 -2.36 4.30
C GLU A 44 -11.02 -1.06 3.67
N MET A 45 -10.86 -0.96 2.37
CA MET A 45 -11.40 0.13 1.59
C MET A 45 -12.26 -0.47 0.49
N VAL A 46 -13.56 -0.43 0.66
CA VAL A 46 -14.51 -1.05 -0.25
C VAL A 46 -15.30 -0.01 -1.02
N HIS A 47 -15.74 1.04 -0.33
CA HIS A 47 -16.59 2.05 -0.93
C HIS A 47 -15.82 3.33 -1.16
N GLU A 48 -16.34 4.12 -2.06
CA GLU A 48 -15.76 5.43 -2.32
C GLU A 48 -15.62 6.22 -1.02
N SER A 49 -16.60 6.10 -0.14
CA SER A 49 -16.59 6.84 1.11
C SER A 49 -15.49 6.39 2.06
N ASP A 50 -14.87 5.26 1.82
CA ASP A 50 -13.76 4.81 2.66
C ASP A 50 -12.47 5.54 2.33
N TYR A 51 -12.36 6.07 1.11
CA TYR A 51 -11.15 6.75 0.69
C TYR A 51 -10.97 8.10 1.35
N LEU A 52 -12.06 8.82 1.55
CA LEU A 52 -11.97 10.18 2.07
C LEU A 52 -11.30 10.26 3.44
N PRO A 53 -11.69 9.46 4.43
CA PRO A 53 -11.01 9.53 5.72
C PRO A 53 -9.53 9.16 5.62
N VAL A 54 -9.18 8.22 4.73
CA VAL A 54 -7.78 7.86 4.56
C VAL A 54 -7.02 9.04 3.98
N GLU A 55 -7.57 9.68 2.97
CA GLU A 55 -6.93 10.82 2.33
C GLU A 55 -6.75 11.98 3.31
N LEU A 56 -7.76 12.24 4.10
CA LEU A 56 -7.68 13.34 5.05
C LEU A 56 -6.70 13.06 6.17
N GLN A 57 -6.70 11.85 6.70
CA GLN A 57 -5.80 11.52 7.79
C GLN A 57 -4.35 11.45 7.35
N ALA A 58 -4.12 10.92 6.17
CA ALA A 58 -2.76 10.72 5.68
C ALA A 58 -2.23 11.92 4.88
N GLY A 59 -3.08 12.90 4.59
CA GLY A 59 -2.66 14.05 3.81
C GLY A 59 -2.34 13.68 2.38
N LEU A 60 -3.16 12.83 1.78
CA LEU A 60 -2.90 12.33 0.43
C LEU A 60 -3.96 12.81 -0.54
N THR A 61 -3.54 12.96 -1.79
CA THR A 61 -4.50 13.15 -2.86
C THR A 61 -5.11 11.80 -3.23
N ARG A 62 -6.20 11.81 -3.98
CA ARG A 62 -6.79 10.57 -4.47
C ARG A 62 -5.79 9.81 -5.34
N GLU A 63 -5.04 10.52 -6.17
CA GLU A 63 -4.05 9.88 -7.00
C GLU A 63 -2.99 9.17 -6.19
N GLN A 64 -2.51 9.82 -5.14
CA GLN A 64 -1.52 9.22 -4.27
C GLN A 64 -2.10 8.01 -3.55
N THR A 65 -3.33 8.11 -3.07
CA THR A 65 -3.99 7.02 -2.38
C THR A 65 -4.13 5.80 -3.27
N LEU A 66 -4.54 6.01 -4.52
CA LEU A 66 -4.67 4.91 -5.47
C LEU A 66 -3.31 4.30 -5.81
N ALA A 67 -2.29 5.14 -5.95
CA ALA A 67 -0.96 4.65 -6.26
C ALA A 67 -0.40 3.81 -5.12
N ILE A 68 -0.61 4.23 -3.88
CA ILE A 68 -0.16 3.47 -2.73
C ILE A 68 -0.93 2.15 -2.66
N THR A 69 -2.22 2.17 -2.92
CA THR A 69 -3.03 0.96 -2.89
C THR A 69 -2.52 -0.06 -3.90
N LYS A 70 -2.19 0.40 -5.12
CA LYS A 70 -1.62 -0.49 -6.12
C LYS A 70 -0.27 -1.06 -5.69
N TYR A 71 0.54 -0.22 -5.08
CA TYR A 71 1.83 -0.67 -4.57
C TYR A 71 1.64 -1.74 -3.49
N GLN A 72 0.71 -1.52 -2.58
CA GLN A 72 0.47 -2.50 -1.51
C GLN A 72 0.02 -3.84 -2.08
N LEU A 73 -0.85 -3.81 -3.09
CA LEU A 73 -1.27 -5.06 -3.74
C LEU A 73 -0.11 -5.75 -4.42
N ALA A 74 0.72 -4.99 -5.13
CA ALA A 74 1.85 -5.56 -5.85
C ALA A 74 2.92 -6.12 -4.90
N ALA A 75 3.01 -5.55 -3.70
CA ALA A 75 4.00 -5.97 -2.72
C ALA A 75 3.46 -7.05 -1.78
N ASP A 76 2.28 -7.57 -2.04
CA ASP A 76 1.62 -8.58 -1.20
C ASP A 76 1.35 -8.07 0.20
N ARG A 77 1.10 -6.79 0.33
CA ARG A 77 0.77 -6.17 1.61
C ARG A 77 -0.71 -5.84 1.71
N ALA A 78 -1.45 -6.19 0.67
CA ALA A 78 -2.90 -6.04 0.62
C ALA A 78 -3.44 -7.09 -0.32
N VAL A 79 -4.72 -7.40 -0.20
CA VAL A 79 -5.39 -8.36 -1.08
C VAL A 79 -6.66 -7.74 -1.61
N LYS A 80 -7.08 -8.20 -2.77
CA LYS A 80 -8.35 -7.77 -3.34
C LYS A 80 -9.47 -8.55 -2.68
N LEU A 81 -10.56 -7.86 -2.43
CA LEU A 81 -11.73 -8.50 -1.84
C LEU A 81 -12.65 -8.99 -2.94
N PRO A 82 -13.35 -10.12 -2.71
CA PRO A 82 -14.22 -10.70 -3.75
C PRO A 82 -15.29 -9.75 -4.28
N GLU A 83 -15.83 -8.89 -3.40
CA GLU A 83 -16.88 -7.98 -3.82
C GLU A 83 -16.34 -6.68 -4.34
N GLY A 84 -15.04 -6.53 -4.41
CA GLY A 84 -14.43 -5.27 -4.80
C GLY A 84 -13.81 -4.61 -3.59
N GLY A 85 -12.83 -3.77 -3.85
CA GLY A 85 -12.10 -3.12 -2.78
C GLY A 85 -10.87 -3.92 -2.37
N VAL A 86 -10.19 -3.44 -1.37
CA VAL A 86 -8.94 -4.04 -0.92
C VAL A 86 -8.93 -4.15 0.59
N LYS A 87 -8.19 -5.11 1.08
CA LYS A 87 -7.94 -5.28 2.50
C LYS A 87 -6.45 -5.23 2.72
N LEU A 88 -6.01 -4.37 3.62
CA LEU A 88 -4.62 -4.28 3.98
C LEU A 88 -4.27 -5.45 4.89
N THR A 89 -3.08 -6.02 4.70
CA THR A 89 -2.65 -7.17 5.48
C THR A 89 -1.28 -6.96 6.09
N THR A 90 -0.88 -5.71 6.26
CA THR A 90 0.41 -5.38 6.81
C THR A 90 0.24 -4.41 7.97
N GLY A 91 1.28 -4.23 8.75
CA GLY A 91 1.25 -3.32 9.87
C GLY A 91 0.18 -3.71 10.86
N ALA A 92 -0.63 -2.75 11.28
CA ALA A 92 -1.69 -3.00 12.24
C ALA A 92 -2.80 -3.87 11.67
N CYS A 93 -2.79 -4.09 10.37
CA CYS A 93 -3.79 -4.91 9.70
C CYS A 93 -3.32 -6.33 9.42
N ALA A 94 -2.16 -6.67 9.92
CA ALA A 94 -1.58 -8.01 9.71
C ALA A 94 -2.41 -9.09 10.38
#